data_6b279c1f1afcb56ba4f4cf0adcd989af
#
_entry.id   6b279c1f1afcb56ba4f4cf0adcd989af
#
_cell.length_a   1.000
_cell.length_b   1.000
_cell.length_c   1.000
_cell.angle_alpha   90.00
_cell.angle_beta   90.00
_cell.angle_gamma   90.00
#
_symmetry.space_group_name_H-M   'P 1'
#
loop_
_entity.id
_entity.type
_entity.pdbx_description
1 polymer ?
#
loop_
_entity_poly.entity_id
_entity_poly.type
_entity_poly.pdbx_seq_one_letter_code
_entity_poly.pdbx_strand_id
1 'polypeptide(L)'
;HYQTLNSDNAIPWLMASASIPGVMSAIRNIPDAPKGSYRDGGLIDYHIDLPFESQGIVLYPHFSDSITPGWFDKMLKNRKANPENQARTLLLSPSQEYLQSLPLGRLPDRKDFTLKGLDQKQRIQMWNQSVAESQRLGDEFLELLEKQHFPQVMQDL
;
A
#
# COMPACT_ATOMS: atom_id res chain seq x y z
N HIS A 1 18.59 8.44 7.24
CA HIS A 1 19.50 8.11 8.35
C HIS A 1 18.91 6.94 9.13
N TYR A 2 19.68 5.88 9.32
CA TYR A 2 19.31 4.75 10.17
C TYR A 2 19.64 5.07 11.62
N GLN A 3 18.80 4.65 12.55
CA GLN A 3 19.00 4.78 13.99
C GLN A 3 18.93 3.39 14.63
N THR A 4 19.82 3.12 15.56
CA THR A 4 19.79 1.87 16.32
C THR A 4 18.66 1.93 17.34
N LEU A 5 17.81 0.90 17.35
CA LEU A 5 16.75 0.76 18.35
C LEU A 5 17.33 0.23 19.67
N ASN A 6 16.86 0.81 20.77
CA ASN A 6 17.16 0.38 22.13
C ASN A 6 15.91 0.51 23.02
N SER A 7 16.01 0.14 24.30
CA SER A 7 14.89 0.17 25.25
C SER A 7 14.28 1.56 25.42
N ASP A 8 15.04 2.63 25.25
CA ASP A 8 14.63 3.99 25.55
C ASP A 8 13.94 4.68 24.36
N ASN A 9 14.29 4.26 23.13
CA ASN A 9 13.79 4.88 21.92
C ASN A 9 12.81 4.03 21.10
N ALA A 10 12.74 2.71 21.32
CA ALA A 10 11.91 1.81 20.51
C ALA A 10 10.41 2.18 20.56
N ILE A 11 9.85 2.44 21.75
CA ILE A 11 8.44 2.84 21.90
C ILE A 11 8.19 4.22 21.28
N PRO A 12 8.98 5.26 21.57
CA PRO A 12 8.85 6.54 20.85
C PRO A 12 8.89 6.42 19.32
N TRP A 13 9.78 5.59 18.75
CA TRP A 13 9.83 5.36 17.31
C TRP A 13 8.57 4.67 16.78
N LEU A 14 8.10 3.64 17.47
CA LEU A 14 6.85 2.95 17.11
C LEU A 14 5.66 3.91 17.12
N MET A 15 5.56 4.74 18.16
CA MET A 15 4.51 5.77 18.26
C MET A 15 4.62 6.83 17.17
N ALA A 16 5.84 7.24 16.82
CA ALA A 16 6.07 8.20 15.74
C ALA A 16 5.62 7.62 14.39
N SER A 17 5.94 6.36 14.13
CA SER A 17 5.54 5.65 12.90
C SER A 17 4.01 5.57 12.72
N ALA A 18 3.24 5.62 13.80
CA ALA A 18 1.78 5.62 13.77
C ALA A 18 1.15 7.03 13.93
N SER A 19 1.98 8.09 14.02
CA SER A 19 1.51 9.46 14.29
C SER A 19 0.99 10.17 13.04
N ILE A 20 -0.21 9.76 12.58
CA ILE A 20 -0.88 10.31 11.39
C ILE A 20 -1.18 11.80 11.60
N PRO A 21 -0.80 12.70 10.67
CA PRO A 21 -1.12 14.12 10.73
C PRO A 21 -2.62 14.38 10.82
N GLY A 22 -3.00 15.31 11.69
CA GLY A 22 -4.41 15.66 11.91
C GLY A 22 -5.19 14.68 12.79
N VAL A 23 -4.65 13.49 13.07
CA VAL A 23 -5.27 12.46 13.92
C VAL A 23 -4.51 12.33 15.24
N MET A 24 -3.19 12.27 15.20
CA MET A 24 -2.34 12.10 16.38
C MET A 24 -1.31 13.21 16.49
N SER A 25 -0.86 13.46 17.72
CA SER A 25 0.24 14.39 17.98
C SER A 25 1.57 13.77 17.53
N ALA A 26 2.49 14.63 17.03
CA ALA A 26 3.84 14.18 16.71
C ALA A 26 4.62 13.78 17.98
N ILE A 27 5.49 12.81 17.87
CA ILE A 27 6.43 12.45 18.92
C ILE A 27 7.64 13.39 18.83
N ARG A 28 8.01 13.99 19.94
CA ARG A 28 9.09 14.99 19.95
C ARG A 28 10.33 14.46 20.65
N ASN A 29 11.48 14.82 20.08
CA ASN A 29 12.79 14.62 20.72
C ASN A 29 13.01 13.18 21.16
N ILE A 30 12.89 12.24 20.23
CA ILE A 30 13.14 10.82 20.48
C ILE A 30 14.61 10.65 20.94
N PRO A 31 14.89 9.86 21.99
CA PRO A 31 16.25 9.59 22.45
C PRO A 31 17.15 9.11 21.30
N ASP A 32 18.39 9.58 21.28
CA ASP A 32 19.43 9.28 20.29
C ASP A 32 19.11 9.76 18.86
N ALA A 33 18.03 10.51 18.67
CA ALA A 33 17.67 11.09 17.39
C ALA A 33 17.88 12.62 17.37
N PRO A 34 18.03 13.23 16.19
CA PRO A 34 18.04 14.69 16.08
C PRO A 34 16.82 15.32 16.75
N LYS A 35 17.00 16.47 17.38
CA LYS A 35 15.87 17.20 17.97
C LYS A 35 14.86 17.56 16.91
N GLY A 36 13.58 17.24 17.13
CA GLY A 36 12.54 17.51 16.15
C GLY A 36 11.18 16.87 16.49
N SER A 37 10.26 16.97 15.55
CA SER A 37 8.95 16.36 15.60
C SER A 37 8.88 15.23 14.59
N TYR A 38 8.61 14.03 15.05
CA TYR A 38 8.57 12.81 14.27
C TYR A 38 7.12 12.38 14.04
N ARG A 39 6.83 11.94 12.84
CA ARG A 39 5.50 11.55 12.40
C ARG A 39 5.54 10.28 11.58
N ASP A 40 4.35 9.79 11.22
CA ASP A 40 4.12 8.66 10.33
C ASP A 40 4.97 8.75 9.06
N GLY A 41 5.70 7.68 8.77
CA GLY A 41 6.58 7.58 7.61
C GLY A 41 5.84 7.66 6.27
N GLY A 42 4.56 7.28 6.26
CA GLY A 42 3.71 7.38 5.08
C GLY A 42 3.51 8.81 4.55
N LEU A 43 3.96 9.84 5.29
CA LEU A 43 3.99 11.20 4.77
C LEU A 43 4.86 11.34 3.52
N ILE A 44 5.99 10.62 3.48
CA ILE A 44 7.00 10.71 2.42
C ILE A 44 7.27 9.36 1.75
N ASP A 45 6.79 8.26 2.33
CA ASP A 45 6.92 6.90 1.82
C ASP A 45 5.61 6.15 2.10
N TYR A 46 4.56 6.56 1.37
CA TYR A 46 3.20 6.02 1.55
C TYR A 46 3.03 4.68 0.85
N HIS A 47 3.42 4.59 -0.41
CA HIS A 47 3.66 3.34 -1.11
C HIS A 47 5.16 3.22 -1.32
N ILE A 48 5.70 2.02 -1.18
CA ILE A 48 7.14 1.79 -1.22
C ILE A 48 7.72 2.33 -2.54
N ASP A 49 8.53 3.38 -2.45
CA ASP A 49 9.26 4.00 -3.56
C ASP A 49 10.74 4.10 -3.19
N LEU A 50 11.38 2.96 -2.99
CA LEU A 50 12.77 2.85 -2.55
C LEU A 50 13.67 2.32 -3.68
N PRO A 51 14.93 2.75 -3.74
CA PRO A 51 15.90 2.17 -4.65
C PRO A 51 16.27 0.75 -4.19
N PHE A 52 15.67 -0.25 -4.82
CA PHE A 52 15.98 -1.65 -4.53
C PHE A 52 17.36 -2.01 -5.08
N GLU A 53 18.26 -2.47 -4.21
CA GLU A 53 19.62 -2.90 -4.58
C GLU A 53 19.65 -4.30 -5.20
N SER A 54 18.55 -5.03 -5.20
CA SER A 54 18.45 -6.37 -5.78
C SER A 54 18.73 -6.38 -7.27
N GLN A 55 19.43 -7.40 -7.76
CA GLN A 55 19.62 -7.64 -9.19
C GLN A 55 18.41 -8.32 -9.85
N GLY A 56 17.49 -8.87 -9.07
CA GLY A 56 16.27 -9.52 -9.54
C GLY A 56 15.10 -8.56 -9.72
N ILE A 57 13.96 -9.11 -10.12
CA ILE A 57 12.68 -8.41 -10.19
C ILE A 57 12.09 -8.36 -8.78
N VAL A 58 11.58 -7.20 -8.38
CA VAL A 58 10.81 -7.00 -7.15
C VAL A 58 9.34 -7.18 -7.48
N LEU A 59 8.75 -8.26 -7.02
CA LEU A 59 7.29 -8.44 -7.11
C LEU A 59 6.61 -7.59 -6.06
N TYR A 60 5.73 -6.68 -6.52
CA TYR A 60 5.01 -5.74 -5.66
C TYR A 60 3.49 -5.91 -5.80
N PRO A 61 2.88 -6.86 -5.05
CA PRO A 61 1.43 -6.94 -4.99
C PRO A 61 0.85 -5.69 -4.34
N HIS A 62 -0.11 -5.06 -5.01
CA HIS A 62 -0.68 -3.80 -4.59
C HIS A 62 -2.18 -3.72 -4.86
N PHE A 63 -2.88 -2.88 -4.13
CA PHE A 63 -4.33 -2.70 -4.26
C PHE A 63 -4.72 -1.70 -5.37
N SER A 64 -3.77 -0.96 -5.93
CA SER A 64 -4.00 -0.01 -7.02
C SER A 64 -2.94 -0.19 -8.11
N ASP A 65 -3.27 0.24 -9.31
CA ASP A 65 -2.44 0.21 -10.52
C ASP A 65 -1.38 1.31 -10.58
N SER A 66 -1.20 2.06 -9.48
CA SER A 66 -0.24 3.16 -9.42
C SER A 66 0.39 3.28 -8.04
N ILE A 67 1.64 3.72 -8.02
CA ILE A 67 2.42 3.97 -6.81
C ILE A 67 2.32 5.46 -6.46
N THR A 68 1.82 5.74 -5.24
CA THR A 68 1.72 7.09 -4.67
C THR A 68 2.85 7.30 -3.67
N PRO A 69 3.88 8.13 -3.96
CA PRO A 69 5.07 8.23 -3.12
C PRO A 69 4.79 8.72 -1.70
N GLY A 70 4.02 9.78 -1.55
CA GLY A 70 3.70 10.35 -0.25
C GLY A 70 2.19 10.46 0.00
N TRP A 71 1.80 10.48 1.26
CA TRP A 71 0.39 10.54 1.64
C TRP A 71 -0.37 11.74 1.09
N PHE A 72 0.29 12.91 1.01
CA PHE A 72 -0.28 14.12 0.41
C PHE A 72 -0.31 14.07 -1.11
N ASP A 73 0.53 13.24 -1.74
CA ASP A 73 0.61 13.12 -3.19
C ASP A 73 -0.65 12.50 -3.81
N LYS A 74 -1.50 11.86 -2.99
CA LYS A 74 -2.85 11.38 -3.41
C LYS A 74 -3.71 12.45 -4.07
N MET A 75 -3.48 13.71 -3.72
CA MET A 75 -4.21 14.86 -4.27
C MET A 75 -3.51 15.46 -5.50
N LEU A 76 -2.31 15.00 -5.83
CA LEU A 76 -1.45 15.53 -6.88
C LEU A 76 -1.36 14.50 -8.02
N LYS A 77 -2.29 14.57 -8.97
CA LYS A 77 -2.39 13.60 -10.09
C LYS A 77 -1.10 13.44 -10.92
N ASN A 78 -0.24 14.44 -10.93
CA ASN A 78 1.01 14.43 -11.70
C ASN A 78 2.22 13.94 -10.88
N ARG A 79 2.04 13.64 -9.60
CA ARG A 79 3.11 13.14 -8.74
C ARG A 79 3.19 11.63 -8.89
N LYS A 80 4.21 11.16 -9.59
CA LYS A 80 4.50 9.75 -9.80
C LYS A 80 5.67 9.29 -8.94
N ALA A 81 5.77 7.99 -8.72
CA ALA A 81 6.96 7.34 -8.17
C ALA A 81 8.20 7.63 -9.01
N ASN A 82 9.37 7.50 -8.41
CA ASN A 82 10.62 7.67 -9.14
C ASN A 82 10.83 6.49 -10.11
N PRO A 83 10.90 6.71 -11.44
CA PRO A 83 11.09 5.63 -12.40
C PRO A 83 12.36 4.81 -12.16
N GLU A 84 13.43 5.43 -11.66
CA GLU A 84 14.68 4.73 -11.34
C GLU A 84 14.50 3.73 -10.20
N ASN A 85 13.72 4.09 -9.18
CA ASN A 85 13.39 3.19 -8.07
C ASN A 85 12.54 2.01 -8.52
N GLN A 86 11.68 2.24 -9.50
CA GLN A 86 10.71 1.25 -9.99
C GLN A 86 11.21 0.44 -11.21
N ALA A 87 12.42 0.70 -11.71
CA ALA A 87 12.96 0.07 -12.93
C ALA A 87 13.00 -1.47 -12.91
N ARG A 88 12.92 -2.07 -11.72
CA ARG A 88 12.91 -3.53 -11.54
C ARG A 88 11.67 -4.02 -10.79
N THR A 89 10.65 -3.18 -10.67
CA THR A 89 9.42 -3.50 -9.94
C THR A 89 8.37 -4.03 -10.91
N LEU A 90 7.86 -5.22 -10.64
CA LEU A 90 6.65 -5.75 -11.25
C LEU A 90 5.49 -5.47 -10.30
N LEU A 91 4.74 -4.41 -10.59
CA LEU A 91 3.52 -4.06 -9.86
C LEU A 91 2.39 -5.00 -10.28
N LEU A 92 1.81 -5.68 -9.31
CA LEU A 92 0.68 -6.59 -9.52
C LEU A 92 -0.56 -6.01 -8.85
N SER A 93 -1.55 -5.62 -9.63
CA SER A 93 -2.77 -5.01 -9.11
C SER A 93 -4.04 -5.65 -9.71
N PRO A 94 -5.19 -5.57 -9.00
CA PRO A 94 -6.46 -6.04 -9.52
C PRO A 94 -6.87 -5.27 -10.79
N SER A 95 -7.35 -5.98 -11.81
CA SER A 95 -7.91 -5.35 -13.02
C SER A 95 -9.21 -4.62 -12.73
N GLN A 96 -9.60 -3.69 -13.60
CA GLN A 96 -10.89 -2.99 -13.48
C GLN A 96 -12.08 -3.95 -13.60
N GLU A 97 -11.98 -4.98 -14.46
CA GLU A 97 -13.01 -6.01 -14.58
C GLU A 97 -13.16 -6.80 -13.29
N TYR A 98 -12.05 -7.20 -12.67
CA TYR A 98 -12.09 -7.85 -11.36
C TYR A 98 -12.74 -6.95 -10.31
N LEU A 99 -12.35 -5.69 -10.21
CA LEU A 99 -12.93 -4.75 -9.25
C LEU A 99 -14.44 -4.61 -9.45
N GLN A 100 -14.90 -4.50 -10.70
CA GLN A 100 -16.33 -4.39 -11.03
C GLN A 100 -17.12 -5.65 -10.67
N SER A 101 -16.49 -6.82 -10.62
CA SER A 101 -17.14 -8.08 -10.20
C SER A 101 -17.38 -8.17 -8.70
N LEU A 102 -16.71 -7.33 -7.89
CA LEU A 102 -16.90 -7.30 -6.44
C LEU A 102 -18.22 -6.64 -6.04
N PRO A 103 -18.77 -6.94 -4.84
CA PRO A 103 -20.08 -6.46 -4.40
C PRO A 103 -20.29 -4.94 -4.46
N LEU A 104 -19.23 -4.14 -4.27
CA LEU A 104 -19.28 -2.67 -4.34
C LEU A 104 -18.55 -2.11 -5.57
N GLY A 105 -18.14 -2.94 -6.51
CA GLY A 105 -17.33 -2.51 -7.65
C GLY A 105 -15.92 -2.02 -7.27
N ARG A 106 -15.46 -2.37 -6.07
CA ARG A 106 -14.17 -1.97 -5.52
C ARG A 106 -13.72 -2.90 -4.39
N LEU A 107 -12.46 -2.82 -4.01
CA LEU A 107 -11.97 -3.51 -2.81
C LEU A 107 -12.67 -2.98 -1.55
N PRO A 108 -12.97 -3.86 -0.56
CA PRO A 108 -13.43 -3.44 0.76
C PRO A 108 -12.45 -2.47 1.42
N ASP A 109 -12.99 -1.44 2.06
CA ASP A 109 -12.19 -0.47 2.81
C ASP A 109 -12.93 0.07 4.05
N ARG A 110 -12.25 0.90 4.84
CA ARG A 110 -12.80 1.53 6.06
C ARG A 110 -14.05 2.38 5.83
N LYS A 111 -14.32 2.84 4.61
CA LYS A 111 -15.53 3.63 4.30
C LYS A 111 -16.79 2.78 4.41
N ASP A 112 -16.66 1.45 4.32
CA ASP A 112 -17.78 0.52 4.45
C ASP A 112 -18.42 0.55 5.84
N PHE A 113 -17.67 1.00 6.87
CA PHE A 113 -18.21 1.19 8.23
C PHE A 113 -19.19 2.35 8.33
N THR A 114 -19.10 3.32 7.43
CA THR A 114 -19.93 4.53 7.42
C THR A 114 -20.90 4.57 6.25
N LEU A 115 -20.92 3.51 5.42
CA LEU A 115 -21.80 3.44 4.26
C LEU A 115 -23.26 3.27 4.71
N LYS A 116 -24.10 4.25 4.36
CA LYS A 116 -25.53 4.21 4.69
C LYS A 116 -26.22 3.02 4.01
N GLY A 117 -27.07 2.33 4.77
CA GLY A 117 -27.81 1.17 4.26
C GLY A 117 -27.05 -0.14 4.32
N LEU A 118 -25.82 -0.15 4.82
CA LEU A 118 -24.99 -1.34 4.98
C LEU A 118 -24.87 -1.68 6.48
N ASP A 119 -25.64 -2.66 6.93
CA ASP A 119 -25.54 -3.14 8.31
C ASP A 119 -24.29 -4.03 8.50
N GLN A 120 -24.03 -4.39 9.78
CA GLN A 120 -22.85 -5.20 10.11
C GLN A 120 -22.88 -6.59 9.43
N LYS A 121 -24.03 -7.23 9.37
CA LYS A 121 -24.16 -8.58 8.76
C LYS A 121 -23.90 -8.53 7.27
N GLN A 122 -24.51 -7.57 6.59
CA GLN A 122 -24.30 -7.34 5.15
C GLN A 122 -22.84 -7.01 4.84
N ARG A 123 -22.21 -6.15 5.63
CA ARG A 123 -20.79 -5.81 5.46
C ARG A 123 -19.89 -7.04 5.60
N ILE A 124 -20.10 -7.87 6.63
CA ILE A 124 -19.33 -9.11 6.81
C ILE A 124 -19.53 -10.05 5.61
N GLN A 125 -20.77 -10.19 5.14
CA GLN A 125 -21.06 -11.04 3.98
C GLN A 125 -20.33 -10.55 2.72
N MET A 126 -20.38 -9.26 2.43
CA MET A 126 -19.70 -8.65 1.29
C MET A 126 -18.19 -8.78 1.38
N TRP A 127 -17.62 -8.59 2.56
CA TRP A 127 -16.18 -8.75 2.76
C TRP A 127 -15.75 -10.20 2.59
N ASN A 128 -16.51 -11.16 3.14
CA ASN A 128 -16.25 -12.59 2.94
C ASN A 128 -16.34 -12.99 1.46
N GLN A 129 -17.30 -12.43 0.73
CA GLN A 129 -17.40 -12.64 -0.71
C GLN A 129 -16.15 -12.07 -1.42
N SER A 130 -15.71 -10.87 -1.10
CA SER A 130 -14.50 -10.29 -1.68
C SER A 130 -13.24 -11.11 -1.35
N VAL A 131 -13.16 -11.68 -0.15
CA VAL A 131 -12.08 -12.60 0.23
C VAL A 131 -12.13 -13.89 -0.61
N ALA A 132 -13.31 -14.47 -0.79
CA ALA A 132 -13.47 -15.67 -1.63
C ALA A 132 -13.09 -15.40 -3.09
N GLU A 133 -13.53 -14.27 -3.65
CA GLU A 133 -13.17 -13.85 -5.01
C GLU A 133 -11.67 -13.58 -5.19
N SER A 134 -10.95 -13.19 -4.12
CA SER A 134 -9.51 -12.90 -4.20
C SER A 134 -8.66 -14.13 -4.56
N GLN A 135 -9.18 -15.35 -4.36
CA GLN A 135 -8.51 -16.58 -4.79
C GLN A 135 -8.21 -16.56 -6.29
N ARG A 136 -9.12 -16.02 -7.09
CA ARG A 136 -8.95 -15.89 -8.55
C ARG A 136 -7.72 -15.09 -8.95
N LEU A 137 -7.35 -14.07 -8.18
CA LEU A 137 -6.14 -13.29 -8.46
C LEU A 137 -4.87 -14.13 -8.32
N GLY A 138 -4.82 -14.98 -7.30
CA GLY A 138 -3.71 -15.91 -7.11
C GLY A 138 -3.65 -16.97 -8.21
N ASP A 139 -4.79 -17.55 -8.57
CA ASP A 139 -4.89 -18.59 -9.60
C ASP A 139 -4.47 -18.04 -10.96
N GLU A 140 -4.92 -16.84 -11.34
CA GLU A 140 -4.56 -16.17 -12.58
C GLU A 140 -3.06 -15.82 -12.62
N PHE A 141 -2.52 -15.33 -11.51
CA PHE A 141 -1.09 -15.05 -11.40
C PHE A 141 -0.24 -16.32 -11.63
N LEU A 142 -0.61 -17.43 -11.01
CA LEU A 142 0.08 -18.71 -11.17
C LEU A 142 -0.04 -19.23 -12.61
N GLU A 143 -1.21 -19.09 -13.22
CA GLU A 143 -1.43 -19.47 -14.62
C GLU A 143 -0.55 -18.64 -15.59
N LEU A 144 -0.45 -17.33 -15.36
CA LEU A 144 0.44 -16.45 -16.15
C LEU A 144 1.92 -16.84 -16.01
N LEU A 145 2.34 -17.25 -14.80
CA LEU A 145 3.69 -17.77 -14.56
C LEU A 145 3.94 -19.06 -15.33
N GLU A 146 3.05 -20.04 -15.24
CA GLU A 146 3.18 -21.33 -15.89
C GLU A 146 3.22 -21.21 -17.43
N LYS A 147 2.38 -20.34 -17.98
CA LYS A 147 2.28 -20.11 -19.42
C LYS A 147 3.32 -19.14 -19.96
N GLN A 148 4.12 -18.51 -19.11
CA GLN A 148 5.09 -17.45 -19.48
C GLN A 148 4.44 -16.30 -20.27
N HIS A 149 3.20 -15.94 -19.94
CA HIS A 149 2.39 -14.95 -20.67
C HIS A 149 2.51 -13.51 -20.11
N PHE A 150 3.36 -13.27 -19.12
CA PHE A 150 3.55 -11.94 -18.55
C PHE A 150 3.81 -10.84 -19.57
N PRO A 151 4.72 -11.03 -20.57
CA PRO A 151 5.01 -9.96 -21.51
C PRO A 151 3.80 -9.45 -22.30
N GLN A 152 2.77 -10.28 -22.47
CA GLN A 152 1.57 -9.93 -23.24
C GLN A 152 0.56 -9.09 -22.44
N VAL A 153 0.65 -9.11 -21.11
CA VAL A 153 -0.29 -8.42 -20.21
C VAL A 153 0.35 -7.27 -19.42
N MET A 154 1.68 -7.13 -19.51
CA MET A 154 2.40 -6.04 -18.84
C MET A 154 2.14 -4.70 -19.53
N GLN A 155 2.07 -3.65 -18.72
CA GLN A 155 1.99 -2.27 -19.15
C GLN A 155 3.06 -1.45 -18.43
N ASP A 156 3.51 -0.37 -19.05
CA ASP A 156 4.42 0.57 -18.40
C ASP A 156 3.70 1.33 -17.27
N LEU A 157 4.42 1.61 -16.16
CA LEU A 157 3.91 2.34 -14.98
C LEU A 157 3.74 3.85 -15.24
#